data_0031e8d244f76d4c87005997d08bc9b2
#
_entry.id   0031e8d244f76d4c87005997d08bc9b2
#
_cell.length_a   1.000
_cell.length_b   1.000
_cell.length_c   1.000
_cell.angle_alpha   90.00
_cell.angle_beta   90.00
_cell.angle_gamma   90.00
#
_symmetry.space_group_name_H-M   'P 1'
#
loop_
_entity.id
_entity.type
_entity.pdbx_description
1 polymer ?
#
loop_
_entity_poly.entity_id
_entity_poly.type
_entity_poly.pdbx_seq_one_letter_code
_entity_poly.pdbx_strand_id
1 'polypeptide(L)'
;MSTLHDDLQNGEGRVLSDRQIAISRDDLGTLHAVSSVCTHVGCEVEWNGEAKTWDCPCHGSRFSPTGEVLHGPAMRPLPPADIPE
;
A
#
# COMPACT_ATOMS: atom_id res chain seq x y z
N MET A 1 11.55 13.08 17.64
CA MET A 1 10.23 13.23 16.99
C MET A 1 9.97 12.03 16.11
N SER A 2 8.84 11.37 16.28
CA SER A 2 8.54 10.21 15.46
C SER A 2 7.95 10.60 14.10
N THR A 3 8.31 9.83 13.09
CA THR A 3 7.70 9.97 11.76
C THR A 3 6.49 9.05 11.69
N LEU A 4 5.73 9.15 10.59
CA LEU A 4 4.50 8.39 10.41
C LEU A 4 4.76 6.90 10.17
N HIS A 5 6.01 6.48 10.06
CA HIS A 5 6.37 5.09 9.76
C HIS A 5 7.44 4.52 10.69
N ASP A 6 7.85 5.26 11.74
CA ASP A 6 8.95 4.82 12.62
C ASP A 6 8.63 3.50 13.32
N ASP A 7 7.37 3.27 13.67
CA ASP A 7 6.94 2.07 14.37
C ASP A 7 6.52 0.94 13.43
N LEU A 8 6.65 1.15 12.12
CA LEU A 8 6.28 0.14 11.13
C LEU A 8 7.38 -0.91 11.06
N GLN A 9 7.01 -2.14 11.36
CA GLN A 9 7.96 -3.25 11.39
C GLN A 9 8.07 -3.94 10.04
N ASN A 10 9.13 -4.75 9.87
CA ASN A 10 9.31 -5.51 8.64
C ASN A 10 8.07 -6.37 8.38
N GLY A 11 7.59 -6.35 7.16
CA GLY A 11 6.40 -7.10 6.78
C GLY A 11 5.08 -6.44 7.09
N GLU A 12 5.09 -5.23 7.65
CA GLU A 12 3.87 -4.49 7.98
C GLU A 12 3.56 -3.42 6.94
N GLY A 13 2.28 -3.10 6.82
CA GLY A 13 1.81 -2.01 5.98
C GLY A 13 0.79 -1.17 6.72
N ARG A 14 0.66 0.07 6.29
CA ARG A 14 -0.25 1.04 6.91
C ARG A 14 -0.76 2.00 5.86
N VAL A 15 -2.03 2.39 5.97
CA VAL A 15 -2.60 3.41 5.11
C VAL A 15 -2.69 4.71 5.90
N LEU A 16 -2.16 5.77 5.31
CA LEU A 16 -2.27 7.13 5.85
C LEU A 16 -3.39 7.81 5.07
N SER A 17 -4.62 7.64 5.55
CA SER A 17 -5.83 8.04 4.83
C SER A 17 -5.88 9.54 4.50
N ASP A 18 -5.41 10.38 5.43
CA ASP A 18 -5.41 11.82 5.24
C ASP A 18 -4.43 12.27 4.15
N ARG A 19 -3.50 11.42 3.76
CA ARG A 19 -2.50 11.70 2.72
C ARG A 19 -2.69 10.83 1.50
N GLN A 20 -3.60 9.85 1.57
CA GLN A 20 -3.84 8.87 0.51
C GLN A 20 -2.57 8.13 0.12
N ILE A 21 -1.79 7.75 1.13
CA ILE A 21 -0.53 7.02 0.96
C ILE A 21 -0.64 5.67 1.65
N ALA A 22 -0.23 4.62 0.93
CA ALA A 22 -0.10 3.27 1.46
C ALA A 22 1.39 2.98 1.60
N ILE A 23 1.85 2.79 2.84
CA ILE A 23 3.26 2.61 3.12
C ILE A 23 3.49 1.23 3.75
N SER A 24 4.55 0.55 3.31
CA SER A 24 4.91 -0.76 3.84
C SER A 24 6.40 -0.87 4.01
N ARG A 25 6.82 -1.79 4.88
CA ARG A 25 8.24 -2.08 5.08
C ARG A 25 8.46 -3.55 4.72
N ASP A 26 9.39 -3.81 3.80
CA ASP A 26 9.66 -5.18 3.38
C ASP A 26 10.53 -5.91 4.41
N ASP A 27 10.83 -7.18 4.15
CA ASP A 27 11.59 -8.01 5.09
C ASP A 27 13.05 -7.56 5.23
N LEU A 28 13.52 -6.73 4.32
CA LEU A 28 14.86 -6.15 4.38
C LEU A 28 14.86 -4.79 5.08
N GLY A 29 13.70 -4.32 5.52
CA GLY A 29 13.57 -3.04 6.21
C GLY A 29 13.39 -1.85 5.28
N THR A 30 13.25 -2.07 3.98
CA THR A 30 13.09 -0.99 3.01
C THR A 30 11.63 -0.53 2.97
N LEU A 31 11.43 0.78 3.00
CA LEU A 31 10.09 1.37 2.90
C LEU A 31 9.65 1.51 1.45
N HIS A 32 8.38 1.20 1.21
CA HIS A 32 7.73 1.38 -0.09
C HIS A 32 6.46 2.19 0.13
N ALA A 33 6.22 3.19 -0.70
CA ALA A 33 5.03 4.02 -0.59
C ALA A 33 4.36 4.14 -1.95
N VAL A 34 3.05 3.94 -1.97
CA VAL A 34 2.24 4.05 -3.17
C VAL A 34 0.95 4.77 -2.81
N SER A 35 0.19 5.18 -3.84
CA SER A 35 -1.14 5.74 -3.62
C SER A 35 -2.03 4.69 -2.96
N SER A 36 -2.81 5.09 -1.96
CA SER A 36 -3.74 4.18 -1.29
C SER A 36 -5.07 4.05 -2.02
N VAL A 37 -5.24 4.76 -3.13
CA VAL A 37 -6.51 4.78 -3.86
C VAL A 37 -6.46 3.75 -4.98
N CYS A 38 -7.38 2.78 -4.93
CA CYS A 38 -7.48 1.73 -5.94
C CYS A 38 -7.73 2.34 -7.32
N THR A 39 -6.94 1.93 -8.32
CA THR A 39 -7.02 2.49 -9.66
C THR A 39 -8.27 2.06 -10.42
N HIS A 40 -8.99 1.05 -9.93
CA HIS A 40 -10.21 0.57 -10.56
C HIS A 40 -11.43 1.43 -10.19
N VAL A 41 -11.67 1.61 -8.87
CA VAL A 41 -12.90 2.24 -8.42
C VAL A 41 -12.69 3.36 -7.40
N GLY A 42 -11.46 3.70 -7.08
CA GLY A 42 -11.17 4.77 -6.13
C GLY A 42 -11.35 4.41 -4.66
N CYS A 43 -11.59 3.14 -4.35
CA CYS A 43 -11.64 2.68 -2.96
C CYS A 43 -10.24 2.64 -2.37
N GLU A 44 -10.14 2.86 -1.06
CA GLU A 44 -8.86 2.79 -0.39
C GLU A 44 -8.44 1.35 -0.17
N VAL A 45 -7.17 1.02 -0.47
CA VAL A 45 -6.65 -0.33 -0.30
C VAL A 45 -6.34 -0.60 1.18
N GLU A 46 -6.26 -1.88 1.52
CA GLU A 46 -5.93 -2.35 2.86
C GLU A 46 -4.72 -3.27 2.80
N TRP A 47 -3.90 -3.26 3.85
CA TRP A 47 -2.73 -4.13 3.90
C TRP A 47 -3.13 -5.54 4.30
N ASN A 48 -2.69 -6.52 3.51
CA ASN A 48 -2.82 -7.93 3.82
C ASN A 48 -1.46 -8.43 4.31
N GLY A 49 -1.30 -8.55 5.63
CA GLY A 49 -0.02 -8.91 6.23
C GLY A 49 0.38 -10.35 5.96
N GLU A 50 -0.57 -11.21 5.64
CA GLU A 50 -0.28 -12.62 5.35
C GLU A 50 0.27 -12.78 3.93
N ALA A 51 -0.37 -12.13 2.96
CA ALA A 51 0.04 -12.20 1.56
C ALA A 51 1.08 -11.14 1.20
N LYS A 52 1.27 -10.14 2.05
CA LYS A 52 2.15 -8.98 1.79
C LYS A 52 1.70 -8.24 0.55
N THR A 53 0.41 -7.91 0.51
CA THR A 53 -0.21 -7.23 -0.63
C THR A 53 -1.13 -6.12 -0.17
N TRP A 54 -1.40 -5.19 -1.08
CA TRP A 54 -2.43 -4.17 -0.91
C TRP A 54 -3.70 -4.69 -1.57
N ASP A 55 -4.75 -4.91 -0.78
CA ASP A 55 -6.00 -5.48 -1.27
C ASP A 55 -7.08 -4.41 -1.30
N CYS A 56 -7.81 -4.32 -2.43
CA CYS A 56 -8.96 -3.44 -2.54
C CYS A 56 -10.21 -4.18 -2.09
N PRO A 57 -10.89 -3.74 -1.03
CA PRO A 57 -12.05 -4.46 -0.51
C PRO A 57 -13.29 -4.35 -1.40
N CYS A 58 -13.33 -3.39 -2.31
CA CYS A 58 -14.53 -3.15 -3.10
C CYS A 58 -14.76 -4.23 -4.15
N HIS A 59 -13.73 -4.65 -4.88
CA HIS A 59 -13.87 -5.65 -5.94
C HIS A 59 -12.75 -6.69 -5.95
N GLY A 60 -11.91 -6.70 -4.93
CA GLY A 60 -10.90 -7.73 -4.78
C GLY A 60 -9.62 -7.53 -5.57
N SER A 61 -9.38 -6.34 -6.11
CA SER A 61 -8.10 -6.07 -6.77
C SER A 61 -6.95 -6.21 -5.77
N ARG A 62 -5.81 -6.68 -6.26
CA ARG A 62 -4.66 -6.94 -5.42
C ARG A 62 -3.41 -6.35 -6.05
N PHE A 63 -2.58 -5.71 -5.23
CA PHE A 63 -1.37 -5.03 -5.68
C PHE A 63 -0.18 -5.43 -4.82
N SER A 64 1.01 -5.46 -5.42
CA SER A 64 2.24 -5.72 -4.69
C SER A 64 2.59 -4.52 -3.80
N PRO A 65 3.56 -4.66 -2.87
CA PRO A 65 4.01 -3.53 -2.06
C PRO A 65 4.50 -2.34 -2.89
N THR A 66 4.99 -2.57 -4.10
CA THR A 66 5.42 -1.51 -5.01
C THR A 66 4.33 -1.05 -5.97
N GLY A 67 3.11 -1.57 -5.81
CA GLY A 67 1.95 -1.09 -6.54
C GLY A 67 1.58 -1.85 -7.79
N GLU A 68 2.32 -2.90 -8.15
CA GLU A 68 2.03 -3.69 -9.35
C GLU A 68 0.72 -4.46 -9.20
N VAL A 69 -0.07 -4.54 -10.28
CA VAL A 69 -1.31 -5.30 -10.26
C VAL A 69 -0.99 -6.79 -10.21
N LEU A 70 -1.47 -7.46 -9.17
CA LEU A 70 -1.32 -8.92 -9.03
C LEU A 70 -2.62 -9.64 -9.39
N HIS A 71 -3.75 -8.97 -9.17
CA HIS A 71 -5.06 -9.55 -9.43
C HIS A 71 -6.05 -8.43 -9.75
N GLY A 72 -6.83 -8.60 -10.84
CA GLY A 72 -7.84 -7.63 -11.24
C GLY A 72 -9.04 -7.62 -10.32
N PRO A 73 -10.03 -6.75 -10.61
CA PRO A 73 -10.24 -6.08 -11.90
C PRO A 73 -9.40 -4.83 -12.22
N ALA A 74 -8.59 -4.34 -11.29
CA ALA A 74 -7.73 -3.21 -11.58
C ALA A 74 -6.78 -3.55 -12.73
N MET A 75 -6.55 -2.59 -13.63
CA MET A 75 -5.69 -2.77 -14.79
C MET A 75 -4.47 -1.86 -14.76
N ARG A 76 -4.39 -0.97 -13.79
CA ARG A 76 -3.29 -0.02 -13.64
C ARG A 76 -2.64 -0.19 -12.29
N PRO A 77 -1.30 -0.05 -12.21
CA PRO A 77 -0.64 -0.13 -10.91
C PRO A 77 -1.01 1.07 -10.03
N LEU A 78 -0.82 0.89 -8.72
CA LEU A 78 -0.91 2.03 -7.80
C LEU A 78 0.29 2.95 -8.07
N PRO A 79 0.06 4.24 -8.31
CA PRO A 79 1.18 5.15 -8.56
C PRO A 79 2.11 5.23 -7.35
N PRO A 80 3.41 5.42 -7.58
CA PRO A 80 4.32 5.62 -6.46
C PRO A 80 4.01 6.91 -5.71
N ALA A 81 4.29 6.93 -4.43
CA ALA A 81 4.09 8.09 -3.57
C ALA A 81 5.36 8.38 -2.80
N ASP A 82 5.49 9.63 -2.34
CA ASP A 82 6.64 10.01 -1.53
C ASP A 82 6.47 9.49 -0.10
N ILE A 83 7.58 9.02 0.48
CA ILE A 83 7.57 8.55 1.86
C ILE A 83 7.46 9.79 2.75
N PRO A 84 6.42 9.88 3.60
CA PRO A 84 6.24 11.05 4.46
C PRO A 84 7.27 11.05 5.60
N GLU A 85 7.59 12.23 6.06
CA GLU A 85 8.53 12.41 7.18
C GLU A 85 7.82 12.88 8.43
#